data_e9bf4567eb32cfc2307f810970a63888
#
_entry.id   e9bf4567eb32cfc2307f810970a63888
#
_cell.length_a   1.000
_cell.length_b   1.000
_cell.length_c   1.000
_cell.angle_alpha   90.00
_cell.angle_beta   90.00
_cell.angle_gamma   90.00
#
_symmetry.space_group_name_H-M   'P 1'
#
loop_
_entity.id
_entity.type
_entity.pdbx_description
1 polymer ?
#
loop_
_entity_poly.entity_id
_entity_poly.type
_entity_poly.pdbx_seq_one_letter_code
_entity_poly.pdbx_strand_id
1 'polypeptide(L)'
;MTDIKSRLIALKPNICIEFRQAYIGPLMHKYGNMFRAADCANDTLANKVRTIDLRLTLGSSPAHADMLTWNPADTAEAAALQLVSTMFAVPQISVRPYLLPESHNVMMKSWLEFWKAHRSTLLFGKFHAENPELLYSQASAEDDGCYIAVSFANNIIMKYPESDHGETVFVNGSGCDGITVDFPAGEYRAKVESCTGDVLSDSTVKITDNGTLNRFAVPVAGRVTITK
;
A
#
# COMPACT_ATOMS: atom_id res chain seq x y z
N MET A 1 -8.37 17.29 27.15
CA MET A 1 -8.44 16.10 26.23
C MET A 1 -8.98 14.87 26.95
N THR A 2 -8.40 14.45 28.10
CA THR A 2 -8.85 13.24 28.83
C THR A 2 -10.34 13.29 29.21
N ASP A 3 -10.81 14.39 29.75
CA ASP A 3 -12.22 14.57 30.14
C ASP A 3 -13.17 14.50 28.92
N ILE A 4 -12.80 15.12 27.80
CA ILE A 4 -13.57 15.05 26.55
C ILE A 4 -13.70 13.61 26.07
N LYS A 5 -12.58 12.87 26.01
CA LYS A 5 -12.57 11.46 25.60
C LYS A 5 -13.47 10.62 26.51
N SER A 6 -13.34 10.79 27.84
CA SER A 6 -14.15 10.03 28.81
C SER A 6 -15.64 10.27 28.64
N ARG A 7 -16.05 11.51 28.41
CA ARG A 7 -17.46 11.86 28.15
C ARG A 7 -17.96 11.26 26.83
N LEU A 8 -17.13 11.32 25.76
CA LEU A 8 -17.49 10.75 24.48
C LEU A 8 -17.66 9.22 24.55
N ILE A 9 -16.73 8.52 25.25
CA ILE A 9 -16.83 7.07 25.46
C ILE A 9 -18.03 6.70 26.30
N ALA A 10 -18.39 7.50 27.32
CA ALA A 10 -19.60 7.27 28.13
C ALA A 10 -20.88 7.36 27.29
N LEU A 11 -20.91 8.23 26.27
CA LEU A 11 -22.06 8.37 25.34
C LEU A 11 -22.08 7.25 24.30
N LYS A 12 -20.92 6.86 23.78
CA LYS A 12 -20.75 5.84 22.76
C LYS A 12 -19.42 5.11 22.95
N PRO A 13 -19.41 3.90 23.55
CA PRO A 13 -18.18 3.15 23.86
C PRO A 13 -17.23 2.93 22.68
N ASN A 14 -17.80 2.72 21.48
CA ASN A 14 -17.05 2.45 20.24
C ASN A 14 -16.93 3.72 19.36
N ILE A 15 -16.85 4.92 19.97
CA ILE A 15 -16.69 6.15 19.22
C ILE A 15 -15.31 6.22 18.55
N CYS A 16 -15.29 6.63 17.28
CA CYS A 16 -14.05 6.97 16.58
C CYS A 16 -13.68 8.43 16.87
N ILE A 17 -12.48 8.64 17.38
CA ILE A 17 -11.91 9.98 17.65
C ILE A 17 -10.69 10.13 16.76
N GLU A 18 -10.83 10.94 15.71
CA GLU A 18 -9.80 11.16 14.72
C GLU A 18 -8.90 12.34 15.06
N PHE A 19 -7.59 12.13 14.88
CA PHE A 19 -6.59 13.20 14.86
C PHE A 19 -5.93 13.25 13.49
N ARG A 20 -5.80 14.48 12.93
CA ARG A 20 -5.15 14.73 11.64
C ARG A 20 -4.12 15.85 11.77
N GLN A 21 -2.98 15.55 12.34
CA GLN A 21 -1.94 16.55 12.62
C GLN A 21 -0.57 16.00 12.24
N ALA A 22 0.29 16.84 11.72
CA ALA A 22 1.66 16.46 11.37
C ALA A 22 2.52 16.02 12.57
N TYR A 23 2.09 16.35 13.79
CA TYR A 23 2.79 16.04 15.03
C TYR A 23 2.15 14.90 15.86
N ILE A 24 1.36 14.04 15.21
CA ILE A 24 0.79 12.88 15.88
C ILE A 24 1.92 11.91 16.25
N GLY A 25 2.00 11.57 17.53
CA GLY A 25 2.94 10.60 18.05
C GLY A 25 2.26 9.55 18.92
N PRO A 26 3.02 8.57 19.45
CA PRO A 26 2.46 7.43 20.21
C PRO A 26 1.57 7.82 21.39
N LEU A 27 1.86 8.93 22.06
CA LEU A 27 1.05 9.42 23.20
C LEU A 27 -0.38 9.83 22.79
N MET A 28 -0.63 10.08 21.53
CA MET A 28 -1.96 10.45 21.05
C MET A 28 -2.99 9.32 21.14
N HIS A 29 -2.55 8.07 21.24
CA HIS A 29 -3.42 6.91 21.54
C HIS A 29 -4.20 7.06 22.85
N LYS A 30 -3.68 7.86 23.78
CA LYS A 30 -4.39 8.21 25.01
C LYS A 30 -5.69 8.97 24.72
N TYR A 31 -5.77 9.68 23.60
CA TYR A 31 -6.85 10.64 23.31
C TYR A 31 -7.71 10.23 22.12
N GLY A 32 -7.18 9.47 21.18
CA GLY A 32 -7.88 9.03 19.97
C GLY A 32 -7.56 7.60 19.59
N ASN A 33 -8.25 7.12 18.59
CA ASN A 33 -8.12 5.76 18.04
C ASN A 33 -8.17 5.74 16.51
N MET A 34 -8.15 6.91 15.87
CA MET A 34 -8.07 7.11 14.43
C MET A 34 -7.05 8.22 14.14
N PHE A 35 -6.13 7.97 13.22
CA PHE A 35 -5.04 8.91 12.93
C PHE A 35 -4.87 9.04 11.42
N ARG A 36 -5.09 10.23 10.93
CA ARG A 36 -5.06 10.54 9.50
C ARG A 36 -3.84 11.39 9.16
N ALA A 37 -3.26 11.16 7.97
CA ALA A 37 -2.26 12.06 7.42
C ALA A 37 -2.78 13.50 7.36
N ALA A 38 -1.90 14.47 7.59
CA ALA A 38 -2.25 15.87 7.44
C ALA A 38 -2.60 16.20 5.98
N ASP A 39 -3.32 17.31 5.76
CA ASP A 39 -3.82 17.71 4.46
C ASP A 39 -2.74 17.65 3.36
N CYS A 40 -2.92 16.76 2.40
CA CYS A 40 -2.06 16.51 1.25
C CYS A 40 -2.85 15.98 0.05
N ALA A 41 -4.13 16.37 -0.03
CA ALA A 41 -5.01 15.99 -1.12
C ALA A 41 -4.36 16.28 -2.49
N ASN A 42 -4.47 15.33 -3.43
CA ASN A 42 -3.91 15.40 -4.77
C ASN A 42 -2.35 15.47 -4.83
N ASP A 43 -1.68 15.28 -3.71
CA ASP A 43 -0.22 15.14 -3.64
C ASP A 43 0.15 13.71 -3.23
N THR A 44 0.39 12.87 -4.22
CA THR A 44 0.71 11.44 -4.05
C THR A 44 1.96 11.23 -3.19
N LEU A 45 2.99 12.07 -3.38
CA LEU A 45 4.25 11.96 -2.64
C LEU A 45 4.07 12.35 -1.18
N ALA A 46 3.44 13.50 -0.92
CA ALA A 46 3.20 13.94 0.46
C ALA A 46 2.28 12.95 1.20
N ASN A 47 1.24 12.45 0.55
CA ASN A 47 0.33 11.47 1.15
C ASN A 47 1.05 10.15 1.48
N LYS A 48 1.90 9.67 0.56
CA LYS A 48 2.77 8.50 0.79
C LYS A 48 3.66 8.69 2.03
N VAL A 49 4.46 9.74 2.04
CA VAL A 49 5.42 9.99 3.13
C VAL A 49 4.71 10.10 4.47
N ARG A 50 3.66 10.91 4.54
CA ARG A 50 2.91 11.13 5.79
C ARG A 50 2.19 9.89 6.29
N THR A 51 1.66 9.06 5.40
CA THR A 51 1.02 7.79 5.81
C THR A 51 2.04 6.77 6.29
N ILE A 52 3.22 6.69 5.68
CA ILE A 52 4.32 5.82 6.13
C ILE A 52 4.84 6.29 7.49
N ASP A 53 5.11 7.58 7.69
CA ASP A 53 5.53 8.14 8.96
C ASP A 53 4.53 7.83 10.08
N LEU A 54 3.23 7.99 9.81
CA LEU A 54 2.18 7.60 10.75
C LEU A 54 2.22 6.10 11.02
N ARG A 55 2.28 5.26 9.99
CA ARG A 55 2.30 3.80 10.14
C ARG A 55 3.46 3.32 11.02
N LEU A 56 4.64 3.95 10.90
CA LEU A 56 5.82 3.65 11.72
C LEU A 56 5.66 4.06 13.20
N THR A 57 4.80 5.02 13.50
CA THR A 57 4.66 5.60 14.85
C THR A 57 3.39 5.19 15.60
N LEU A 58 2.40 4.63 14.91
CA LEU A 58 1.08 4.33 15.48
C LEU A 58 0.93 2.91 16.07
N GLY A 59 1.97 2.07 15.99
CA GLY A 59 1.92 0.70 16.52
C GLY A 59 0.77 -0.11 15.92
N SER A 60 -0.17 -0.57 16.74
CA SER A 60 -1.31 -1.39 16.33
C SER A 60 -2.52 -0.60 15.80
N SER A 61 -2.49 0.73 15.80
CA SER A 61 -3.57 1.53 15.23
C SER A 61 -3.34 1.75 13.74
N PRO A 62 -4.35 1.52 12.88
CA PRO A 62 -4.21 1.79 11.46
C PRO A 62 -4.04 3.29 11.20
N ALA A 63 -3.11 3.62 10.30
CA ALA A 63 -3.03 4.95 9.72
C ALA A 63 -4.15 5.14 8.69
N HIS A 64 -4.66 6.35 8.57
CA HIS A 64 -5.57 6.76 7.50
C HIS A 64 -4.84 7.65 6.51
N ALA A 65 -5.06 7.42 5.22
CA ALA A 65 -4.64 8.34 4.18
C ALA A 65 -5.41 9.66 4.28
N ASP A 66 -4.84 10.73 3.75
CA ASP A 66 -5.64 11.91 3.42
C ASP A 66 -6.53 11.62 2.19
N MET A 67 -7.38 12.55 1.83
CA MET A 67 -8.31 12.44 0.70
C MET A 67 -7.56 12.08 -0.59
N LEU A 68 -7.90 10.93 -1.18
CA LEU A 68 -7.41 10.52 -2.48
C LEU A 68 -8.29 11.13 -3.56
N THR A 69 -7.70 12.01 -4.33
CA THR A 69 -8.37 12.70 -5.44
C THR A 69 -7.51 12.61 -6.70
N TRP A 70 -8.15 12.56 -7.85
CA TRP A 70 -7.51 12.61 -9.17
C TRP A 70 -8.45 13.20 -10.21
N ASN A 71 -7.88 13.59 -11.36
CA ASN A 71 -8.66 14.16 -12.45
C ASN A 71 -9.30 13.04 -13.29
N PRO A 72 -10.57 13.15 -13.71
CA PRO A 72 -11.17 12.21 -14.64
C PRO A 72 -10.44 12.11 -16.01
N ALA A 73 -9.64 13.11 -16.37
CA ALA A 73 -8.82 13.09 -17.60
C ALA A 73 -7.46 12.37 -17.42
N ASP A 74 -7.09 11.98 -16.20
CA ASP A 74 -5.86 11.21 -15.97
C ASP A 74 -6.00 9.79 -16.52
N THR A 75 -4.87 9.10 -16.74
CA THR A 75 -4.91 7.67 -17.05
C THR A 75 -5.30 6.85 -15.82
N ALA A 76 -5.79 5.62 -16.01
CA ALA A 76 -6.13 4.72 -14.91
C ALA A 76 -4.91 4.42 -14.04
N GLU A 77 -3.71 4.31 -14.64
CA GLU A 77 -2.45 4.10 -13.93
C GLU A 77 -2.09 5.29 -13.04
N ALA A 78 -2.22 6.52 -13.54
CA ALA A 78 -1.95 7.72 -12.76
C ALA A 78 -2.93 7.86 -11.57
N ALA A 79 -4.21 7.56 -11.79
CA ALA A 79 -5.22 7.51 -10.75
C ALA A 79 -4.93 6.40 -9.73
N ALA A 80 -4.50 5.21 -10.18
CA ALA A 80 -4.16 4.07 -9.34
C ALA A 80 -2.96 4.36 -8.43
N LEU A 81 -1.99 5.16 -8.86
CA LEU A 81 -0.85 5.56 -8.02
C LEU A 81 -1.28 6.28 -6.74
N GLN A 82 -2.43 6.97 -6.73
CA GLN A 82 -2.98 7.55 -5.51
C GLN A 82 -3.32 6.46 -4.46
N LEU A 83 -3.91 5.34 -4.89
CA LEU A 83 -4.23 4.20 -4.03
C LEU A 83 -2.96 3.44 -3.63
N VAL A 84 -2.07 3.17 -4.58
CA VAL A 84 -0.82 2.43 -4.35
C VAL A 84 0.10 3.18 -3.38
N SER A 85 0.18 4.52 -3.48
CA SER A 85 1.01 5.33 -2.60
C SER A 85 0.63 5.25 -1.13
N THR A 86 -0.64 4.96 -0.84
CA THR A 86 -1.19 4.87 0.52
C THR A 86 -1.65 3.46 0.90
N MET A 87 -1.11 2.44 0.23
CA MET A 87 -1.58 1.05 0.35
C MET A 87 -1.55 0.51 1.78
N PHE A 88 -0.57 0.93 2.58
CA PHE A 88 -0.40 0.51 3.99
C PHE A 88 -1.24 1.34 4.98
N ALA A 89 -2.22 2.09 4.48
CA ALA A 89 -3.16 2.89 5.26
C ALA A 89 -4.60 2.60 4.85
N VAL A 90 -5.55 3.05 5.64
CA VAL A 90 -6.98 3.02 5.25
C VAL A 90 -7.20 4.07 4.17
N PRO A 91 -7.62 3.70 2.95
CA PRO A 91 -7.81 4.65 1.87
C PRO A 91 -9.04 5.53 2.11
N GLN A 92 -8.92 6.83 1.87
CA GLN A 92 -10.02 7.79 1.90
C GLN A 92 -10.30 8.31 0.50
N ILE A 93 -11.15 7.63 -0.26
CA ILE A 93 -11.48 8.00 -1.64
C ILE A 93 -12.46 9.15 -1.65
N SER A 94 -12.09 10.28 -2.29
CA SER A 94 -12.86 11.53 -2.32
C SER A 94 -13.18 12.00 -3.74
N VAL A 95 -13.15 11.10 -4.72
CA VAL A 95 -13.66 11.34 -6.07
C VAL A 95 -15.14 11.02 -6.19
N ARG A 96 -15.78 11.49 -7.24
CA ARG A 96 -17.18 11.19 -7.56
C ARG A 96 -17.25 10.05 -8.59
N PRO A 97 -17.50 8.78 -8.20
CA PRO A 97 -17.40 7.65 -9.12
C PRO A 97 -18.28 7.77 -10.38
N TYR A 98 -19.44 8.40 -10.27
CA TYR A 98 -20.38 8.60 -11.39
C TYR A 98 -19.91 9.65 -12.42
N LEU A 99 -18.85 10.41 -12.12
CA LEU A 99 -18.21 11.35 -13.07
C LEU A 99 -16.90 10.81 -13.66
N LEU A 100 -16.46 9.62 -13.21
CA LEU A 100 -15.21 9.03 -13.68
C LEU A 100 -15.41 8.18 -14.93
N PRO A 101 -14.37 8.06 -15.78
CA PRO A 101 -14.34 7.05 -16.84
C PRO A 101 -14.50 5.63 -16.27
N GLU A 102 -15.05 4.72 -17.06
CA GLU A 102 -15.21 3.32 -16.66
C GLU A 102 -13.88 2.66 -16.28
N SER A 103 -12.78 2.99 -16.95
CA SER A 103 -11.44 2.50 -16.60
C SER A 103 -11.02 2.82 -15.18
N HIS A 104 -11.39 4.01 -14.67
CA HIS A 104 -11.13 4.39 -13.27
C HIS A 104 -12.00 3.61 -12.28
N ASN A 105 -13.26 3.34 -12.63
CA ASN A 105 -14.17 2.56 -11.80
C ASN A 105 -13.69 1.10 -11.70
N VAL A 106 -13.26 0.51 -12.81
CA VAL A 106 -12.67 -0.84 -12.87
C VAL A 106 -11.38 -0.90 -12.05
N MET A 107 -10.49 0.08 -12.22
CA MET A 107 -9.25 0.21 -11.46
C MET A 107 -9.53 0.32 -9.95
N MET A 108 -10.45 1.21 -9.53
CA MET A 108 -10.83 1.34 -8.12
C MET A 108 -11.36 0.04 -7.55
N LYS A 109 -12.22 -0.67 -8.30
CA LYS A 109 -12.76 -1.96 -7.89
C LYS A 109 -11.65 -2.97 -7.65
N SER A 110 -10.74 -3.13 -8.63
CA SER A 110 -9.59 -4.04 -8.54
C SER A 110 -8.74 -3.76 -7.29
N TRP A 111 -8.34 -2.51 -7.07
CA TRP A 111 -7.48 -2.14 -5.95
C TRP A 111 -8.20 -2.22 -4.59
N LEU A 112 -9.49 -1.89 -4.52
CA LEU A 112 -10.26 -2.01 -3.28
C LEU A 112 -10.54 -3.47 -2.92
N GLU A 113 -10.77 -4.34 -3.89
CA GLU A 113 -10.90 -5.79 -3.67
C GLU A 113 -9.58 -6.37 -3.16
N PHE A 114 -8.46 -6.05 -3.81
CA PHE A 114 -7.13 -6.41 -3.34
C PHE A 114 -6.87 -5.91 -1.92
N TRP A 115 -7.09 -4.62 -1.65
CA TRP A 115 -6.87 -4.03 -0.33
C TRP A 115 -7.74 -4.70 0.75
N LYS A 116 -9.01 -4.98 0.45
CA LYS A 116 -9.91 -5.69 1.38
C LYS A 116 -9.47 -7.11 1.69
N ALA A 117 -9.00 -7.84 0.68
CA ALA A 117 -8.50 -9.20 0.84
C ALA A 117 -7.25 -9.24 1.74
N HIS A 118 -6.36 -8.25 1.60
CA HIS A 118 -5.07 -8.20 2.30
C HIS A 118 -5.02 -7.19 3.45
N ARG A 119 -6.17 -6.62 3.88
CA ARG A 119 -6.19 -5.53 4.87
C ARG A 119 -5.53 -5.89 6.20
N SER A 120 -5.55 -7.16 6.60
CA SER A 120 -4.90 -7.62 7.83
C SER A 120 -3.39 -7.41 7.74
N THR A 121 -2.79 -7.96 6.70
CA THR A 121 -1.35 -7.81 6.42
C THR A 121 -0.98 -6.34 6.25
N LEU A 122 -1.72 -5.60 5.42
CA LEU A 122 -1.44 -4.19 5.10
C LEU A 122 -1.50 -3.28 6.32
N LEU A 123 -2.48 -3.46 7.21
CA LEU A 123 -2.70 -2.57 8.36
C LEU A 123 -2.04 -3.04 9.65
N PHE A 124 -1.92 -4.34 9.86
CA PHE A 124 -1.50 -4.92 11.14
C PHE A 124 -0.27 -5.82 11.03
N GLY A 125 0.14 -6.19 9.83
CA GLY A 125 1.37 -6.94 9.58
C GLY A 125 2.61 -6.20 10.06
N LYS A 126 3.71 -6.92 10.19
CA LYS A 126 5.02 -6.34 10.49
C LYS A 126 5.42 -5.43 9.33
N PHE A 127 5.44 -4.14 9.60
CA PHE A 127 5.68 -3.10 8.60
C PHE A 127 7.14 -2.69 8.57
N HIS A 128 7.66 -2.54 7.35
CA HIS A 128 9.00 -2.04 7.10
C HIS A 128 8.99 -1.01 5.97
N ALA A 129 9.81 0.05 6.09
CA ALA A 129 9.97 1.05 5.06
C ALA A 129 11.45 1.41 4.93
N GLU A 130 11.93 1.58 3.72
CA GLU A 130 13.34 1.77 3.41
C GLU A 130 13.63 3.14 2.84
N ASN A 131 14.87 3.60 3.11
CA ASN A 131 15.44 4.84 2.59
C ASN A 131 14.58 6.08 2.88
N PRO A 132 14.34 6.43 4.15
CA PRO A 132 13.56 7.62 4.52
C PRO A 132 14.17 8.90 3.96
N GLU A 133 15.48 8.97 3.79
CA GLU A 133 16.20 10.09 3.15
C GLU A 133 15.85 10.26 1.67
N LEU A 134 15.34 9.22 1.02
CA LEU A 134 14.81 9.22 -0.35
C LEU A 134 13.28 9.25 -0.38
N LEU A 135 12.65 9.70 0.71
CA LEU A 135 11.19 9.76 0.87
C LEU A 135 10.54 8.38 0.69
N TYR A 136 11.22 7.34 1.20
CA TYR A 136 10.83 5.94 1.13
C TYR A 136 10.80 5.37 -0.30
N SER A 137 11.87 4.71 -0.70
CA SER A 137 11.98 4.07 -2.02
C SER A 137 11.12 2.80 -2.12
N GLN A 138 10.90 2.13 -1.00
CA GLN A 138 10.00 0.97 -0.88
C GLN A 138 9.43 0.85 0.52
N ALA A 139 8.31 0.13 0.63
CA ALA A 139 7.75 -0.31 1.90
C ALA A 139 7.12 -1.69 1.75
N SER A 140 7.07 -2.44 2.86
CA SER A 140 6.46 -3.76 2.90
C SER A 140 5.70 -4.01 4.19
N ALA A 141 4.78 -4.95 4.14
CA ALA A 141 4.11 -5.51 5.31
C ALA A 141 4.01 -7.03 5.15
N GLU A 142 4.20 -7.76 6.26
CA GLU A 142 4.14 -9.21 6.28
C GLU A 142 3.36 -9.75 7.48
N ASP A 143 2.71 -10.88 7.29
CA ASP A 143 2.17 -11.74 8.33
C ASP A 143 2.46 -13.21 7.98
N ASP A 144 1.91 -14.15 8.74
CA ASP A 144 2.22 -15.59 8.56
C ASP A 144 1.78 -16.13 7.17
N GLY A 145 0.86 -15.48 6.48
CA GLY A 145 0.28 -15.96 5.21
C GLY A 145 0.72 -15.18 3.99
N CYS A 146 1.13 -13.92 4.15
CA CYS A 146 1.32 -13.01 3.04
C CYS A 146 2.45 -12.01 3.28
N TYR A 147 3.21 -11.74 2.20
CA TYR A 147 4.16 -10.62 2.14
C TYR A 147 3.77 -9.69 0.99
N ILE A 148 3.63 -8.41 1.27
CA ILE A 148 3.29 -7.39 0.27
C ILE A 148 4.33 -6.28 0.32
N ALA A 149 4.95 -5.98 -0.81
CA ALA A 149 5.91 -4.90 -0.94
C ALA A 149 5.58 -3.98 -2.12
N VAL A 150 5.77 -2.69 -1.92
CA VAL A 150 5.58 -1.65 -2.94
C VAL A 150 6.91 -1.00 -3.26
N SER A 151 7.26 -0.98 -4.54
CA SER A 151 8.37 -0.17 -5.07
C SER A 151 7.86 1.22 -5.40
N PHE A 152 8.41 2.26 -4.78
CA PHE A 152 8.06 3.67 -5.05
C PHE A 152 9.12 4.40 -5.88
N ALA A 153 10.26 3.77 -6.13
CA ALA A 153 11.33 4.36 -6.90
C ALA A 153 11.66 3.51 -8.13
N ASN A 154 12.17 4.18 -9.16
CA ASN A 154 12.58 3.51 -10.38
C ASN A 154 13.85 2.67 -10.16
N ASN A 155 13.92 1.53 -10.83
CA ASN A 155 15.14 0.70 -10.93
C ASN A 155 15.70 0.19 -9.60
N ILE A 156 14.88 0.04 -8.58
CA ILE A 156 15.28 -0.66 -7.36
C ILE A 156 15.14 -2.17 -7.52
N ILE A 157 16.00 -2.90 -6.82
CA ILE A 157 15.92 -4.37 -6.72
C ILE A 157 15.18 -4.68 -5.42
N MET A 158 14.03 -5.31 -5.53
CA MET A 158 13.28 -5.79 -4.38
C MET A 158 13.79 -7.18 -3.99
N LYS A 159 13.79 -7.48 -2.71
CA LYS A 159 14.19 -8.81 -2.21
C LYS A 159 12.97 -9.69 -2.02
N TYR A 160 13.09 -10.95 -2.45
CA TYR A 160 12.14 -11.97 -2.05
C TYR A 160 12.26 -12.21 -0.52
N PRO A 161 11.15 -12.34 0.22
CA PRO A 161 11.21 -12.53 1.67
C PRO A 161 11.95 -13.83 2.05
N GLU A 162 12.68 -13.78 3.19
CA GLU A 162 13.38 -14.96 3.71
C GLU A 162 12.42 -16.00 4.29
N SER A 163 11.34 -15.53 4.90
CA SER A 163 10.26 -16.37 5.43
C SER A 163 9.40 -16.90 4.29
N ASP A 164 8.92 -18.13 4.43
CA ASP A 164 8.00 -18.72 3.46
C ASP A 164 6.57 -18.22 3.72
N HIS A 165 6.03 -17.52 2.75
CA HIS A 165 4.65 -17.02 2.77
C HIS A 165 3.84 -17.78 1.71
N GLY A 166 2.55 -18.00 2.00
CA GLY A 166 1.65 -18.62 1.00
C GLY A 166 1.50 -17.75 -0.25
N GLU A 167 1.62 -16.44 -0.08
CA GLU A 167 1.53 -15.46 -1.16
C GLU A 167 2.54 -14.32 -0.96
N THR A 168 3.27 -13.98 -2.02
CA THR A 168 4.17 -12.82 -2.05
C THR A 168 3.76 -11.89 -3.17
N VAL A 169 3.48 -10.63 -2.87
CA VAL A 169 3.02 -9.65 -3.85
C VAL A 169 3.99 -8.49 -3.94
N PHE A 170 4.44 -8.19 -5.15
CA PHE A 170 5.20 -6.97 -5.44
C PHE A 170 4.35 -6.02 -6.29
N VAL A 171 4.20 -4.79 -5.81
CA VAL A 171 3.39 -3.74 -6.44
C VAL A 171 4.29 -2.67 -7.04
N ASN A 172 3.99 -2.26 -8.25
CA ASN A 172 4.72 -1.20 -8.95
C ASN A 172 4.11 0.17 -8.65
N GLY A 173 4.61 0.84 -7.63
CA GLY A 173 4.30 2.25 -7.31
C GLY A 173 5.26 3.25 -7.96
N SER A 174 6.11 2.80 -8.90
CA SER A 174 7.10 3.63 -9.61
C SER A 174 6.60 4.05 -11.00
N GLY A 175 7.38 4.89 -11.68
CA GLY A 175 7.12 5.29 -13.07
C GLY A 175 7.67 4.32 -14.13
N CYS A 176 8.30 3.20 -13.73
CA CYS A 176 8.83 2.19 -14.64
C CYS A 176 7.77 1.15 -15.01
N ASP A 177 8.00 0.43 -16.09
CA ASP A 177 7.16 -0.66 -16.59
C ASP A 177 7.64 -2.06 -16.13
N GLY A 178 8.23 -2.15 -14.96
CA GLY A 178 8.71 -3.43 -14.45
C GLY A 178 9.26 -3.38 -13.04
N ILE A 179 9.27 -4.56 -12.41
CA ILE A 179 9.83 -4.82 -11.09
C ILE A 179 10.94 -5.85 -11.23
N THR A 180 12.09 -5.59 -10.62
CA THR A 180 13.19 -6.55 -10.52
C THR A 180 13.23 -7.11 -9.11
N VAL A 181 13.25 -8.44 -8.98
CA VAL A 181 13.27 -9.15 -7.70
C VAL A 181 14.51 -10.03 -7.64
N ASP A 182 15.19 -10.00 -6.51
CA ASP A 182 16.29 -10.90 -6.14
C ASP A 182 15.69 -12.14 -5.48
N PHE A 183 15.81 -13.30 -6.14
CA PHE A 183 15.19 -14.54 -5.72
C PHE A 183 16.18 -15.52 -5.12
N PRO A 184 15.80 -16.33 -4.12
CA PRO A 184 16.46 -17.59 -3.82
C PRO A 184 16.15 -18.63 -4.90
N ALA A 185 17.00 -19.68 -4.99
CA ALA A 185 16.75 -20.80 -5.89
C ALA A 185 15.40 -21.47 -5.58
N GLY A 186 14.64 -21.81 -6.61
CA GLY A 186 13.32 -22.41 -6.47
C GLY A 186 12.50 -22.36 -7.74
N GLU A 187 11.28 -22.89 -7.67
CA GLU A 187 10.29 -22.82 -8.73
C GLU A 187 9.09 -22.02 -8.23
N TYR A 188 8.69 -21.03 -8.99
CA TYR A 188 7.68 -20.04 -8.59
C TYR A 188 6.64 -19.88 -9.70
N ARG A 189 5.39 -19.77 -9.34
CA ARG A 189 4.35 -19.28 -10.23
C ARG A 189 4.26 -17.76 -10.08
N ALA A 190 4.36 -17.03 -11.18
CA ALA A 190 4.28 -15.58 -11.23
C ALA A 190 3.09 -15.14 -12.08
N LYS A 191 2.15 -14.45 -11.45
CA LYS A 191 0.97 -13.87 -12.11
C LYS A 191 1.08 -12.35 -12.10
N VAL A 192 1.15 -11.73 -13.27
CA VAL A 192 1.22 -10.27 -13.45
C VAL A 192 -0.17 -9.73 -13.80
N GLU A 193 -0.58 -8.68 -13.10
CA GLU A 193 -1.87 -8.02 -13.31
C GLU A 193 -1.66 -6.50 -13.50
N SER A 194 -2.49 -5.90 -14.37
CA SER A 194 -2.58 -4.45 -14.55
C SER A 194 -3.23 -3.76 -13.34
N CYS A 195 -3.27 -2.43 -13.34
CA CYS A 195 -4.00 -1.66 -12.32
C CYS A 195 -5.51 -1.92 -12.35
N THR A 196 -6.05 -2.34 -13.49
CA THR A 196 -7.48 -2.72 -13.67
C THR A 196 -7.77 -4.16 -13.27
N GLY A 197 -6.73 -4.96 -12.95
CA GLY A 197 -6.87 -6.36 -12.57
C GLY A 197 -6.85 -7.34 -13.74
N ASP A 198 -6.54 -6.85 -14.96
CA ASP A 198 -6.38 -7.73 -16.11
C ASP A 198 -5.11 -8.55 -15.98
N VAL A 199 -5.21 -9.87 -16.17
CA VAL A 199 -4.06 -10.77 -16.15
C VAL A 199 -3.25 -10.60 -17.43
N LEU A 200 -2.02 -10.11 -17.30
CA LEU A 200 -1.10 -9.86 -18.41
C LEU A 200 -0.19 -11.06 -18.68
N SER A 201 0.19 -11.78 -17.64
CA SER A 201 0.93 -13.03 -17.74
C SER A 201 0.67 -13.91 -16.51
N ASP A 202 0.76 -15.22 -16.70
CA ASP A 202 0.71 -16.21 -15.63
C ASP A 202 1.64 -17.35 -16.06
N SER A 203 2.79 -17.48 -15.42
CA SER A 203 3.84 -18.39 -15.87
C SER A 203 4.66 -18.93 -14.70
N THR A 204 5.31 -20.08 -14.92
CA THR A 204 6.29 -20.63 -13.99
C THR A 204 7.68 -20.03 -14.27
N VAL A 205 8.34 -19.57 -13.20
CA VAL A 205 9.71 -19.05 -13.22
C VAL A 205 10.58 -19.99 -12.42
N LYS A 206 11.63 -20.51 -13.07
CA LYS A 206 12.60 -21.41 -12.41
C LYS A 206 13.90 -20.65 -12.16
N ILE A 207 14.27 -20.54 -10.90
CA ILE A 207 15.48 -19.88 -10.42
C ILE A 207 16.48 -20.97 -10.02
N THR A 208 17.61 -21.05 -10.70
CA THR A 208 18.62 -22.09 -10.48
C THR A 208 19.56 -21.77 -9.35
N ASP A 209 19.88 -20.48 -9.16
CA ASP A 209 20.88 -20.02 -8.19
C ASP A 209 20.31 -18.93 -7.29
N ASN A 210 20.72 -18.92 -6.02
CA ASN A 210 20.38 -17.86 -5.08
C ASN A 210 20.96 -16.52 -5.56
N GLY A 211 20.21 -15.43 -5.36
CA GLY A 211 20.62 -14.10 -5.78
C GLY A 211 20.42 -13.83 -7.28
N THR A 212 19.61 -14.65 -7.94
CA THR A 212 19.27 -14.43 -9.36
C THR A 212 18.24 -13.30 -9.48
N LEU A 213 18.61 -12.27 -10.24
CA LEU A 213 17.70 -11.17 -10.55
C LEU A 213 16.73 -11.59 -11.65
N ASN A 214 15.45 -11.49 -11.37
CA ASN A 214 14.39 -11.67 -12.36
C ASN A 214 13.55 -10.41 -12.50
N ARG A 215 13.37 -9.96 -13.75
CA ARG A 215 12.54 -8.78 -14.06
C ARG A 215 11.18 -9.21 -14.60
N PHE A 216 10.13 -8.74 -13.95
CA PHE A 216 8.75 -8.88 -14.41
C PHE A 216 8.29 -7.60 -15.11
N ALA A 217 7.62 -7.73 -16.24
CA ALA A 217 6.97 -6.62 -16.95
C ALA A 217 5.66 -6.25 -16.22
N VAL A 218 5.80 -5.58 -15.09
CA VAL A 218 4.67 -5.10 -14.28
C VAL A 218 4.43 -3.63 -14.64
N PRO A 219 3.29 -3.29 -15.25
CA PRO A 219 3.01 -1.90 -15.63
C PRO A 219 2.90 -1.01 -14.39
N VAL A 220 2.94 0.30 -14.62
CA VAL A 220 2.71 1.32 -13.57
C VAL A 220 1.42 1.01 -12.82
N ALA A 221 1.48 1.04 -11.52
CA ALA A 221 0.39 0.67 -10.62
C ALA A 221 -0.19 -0.73 -10.87
N GLY A 222 0.57 -1.64 -11.49
CA GLY A 222 0.27 -3.07 -11.56
C GLY A 222 0.91 -3.85 -10.42
N ARG A 223 0.71 -5.17 -10.40
CA ARG A 223 1.29 -6.07 -9.40
C ARG A 223 1.71 -7.40 -9.99
N VAL A 224 2.67 -8.05 -9.35
CA VAL A 224 2.99 -9.46 -9.58
C VAL A 224 2.79 -10.24 -8.30
N THR A 225 2.01 -11.30 -8.38
CA THR A 225 1.77 -12.26 -7.29
C THR A 225 2.62 -13.49 -7.54
N ILE A 226 3.41 -13.86 -6.54
CA ILE A 226 4.33 -15.00 -6.56
C ILE A 226 3.85 -16.04 -5.57
N THR A 227 3.74 -17.29 -6.00
CA THR A 227 3.47 -18.46 -5.17
C THR A 227 4.48 -19.55 -5.48
N LYS A 228 4.77 -20.41 -4.49
CA LYS A 228 5.61 -21.63 -4.69
C LYS A 228 4.76 -22.81 -5.10
#